data_5da9342d48109ba269cecd7e1c172304
#
_entry.id   5da9342d48109ba269cecd7e1c172304
#
_cell.length_a   1.000
_cell.length_b   1.000
_cell.length_c   1.000
_cell.angle_alpha   90.00
_cell.angle_beta   90.00
_cell.angle_gamma   90.00
#
_symmetry.space_group_name_H-M   'P 1'
#
loop_
_entity.id
_entity.type
_entity.pdbx_description
1 polymer ?
#
loop_
_entity_poly.entity_id
_entity_poly.type
_entity_poly.pdbx_seq_one_letter_code
_entity_poly.pdbx_strand_id
1 'polypeptide(L)'
;MKRSLFIIASTLVLSACGSAPKIDTPTTAPEVSSRIAPNNNSAAGDLFLRDSVIYSQKDARWASDKLGNTSDTMGGEGCLVTATSMALTNLGFQSNPKDLNQRLTKTKSYTPRGWLIWDGIRRVTNGRAKATYYDKVDAPTIDGCLRDGEYPMVQFYLPNGRSHWAMIVKHDARGYHMRDPLRISEKPLIFPAGVKGYRALRCIGLAKA
;
A
#
# COMPACT_ATOMS: atom_id res chain seq x y z
N MET A 1 37.40 65.55 10.76
CA MET A 1 38.45 65.87 9.76
C MET A 1 38.97 64.58 9.19
N LYS A 2 39.09 64.57 7.90
CA LYS A 2 39.66 63.64 6.90
C LYS A 2 38.65 62.87 6.09
N ARG A 3 38.36 63.47 4.95
CA ARG A 3 37.74 62.85 3.76
C ARG A 3 38.78 61.95 3.12
N SER A 4 38.36 60.79 2.64
CA SER A 4 39.11 60.11 1.59
C SER A 4 38.11 59.58 0.54
N LEU A 5 38.34 60.10 -0.62
CA LEU A 5 37.71 59.87 -1.91
C LEU A 5 38.41 58.67 -2.56
N PHE A 6 37.71 57.65 -3.06
CA PHE A 6 38.29 56.71 -4.03
C PHE A 6 37.22 56.33 -5.06
N ILE A 7 37.35 56.87 -6.13
CA ILE A 7 37.51 56.57 -7.54
C ILE A 7 36.84 55.33 -8.05
N ILE A 8 35.91 55.61 -8.98
CA ILE A 8 35.16 54.70 -9.85
C ILE A 8 36.13 54.09 -10.86
N ALA A 9 36.05 52.74 -11.00
CA ALA A 9 36.61 52.09 -12.18
C ALA A 9 35.47 51.30 -12.82
N SER A 10 34.92 51.78 -13.91
CA SER A 10 34.07 51.10 -14.85
C SER A 10 34.88 50.07 -15.62
N THR A 11 34.50 48.81 -15.53
CA THR A 11 34.91 47.81 -16.51
C THR A 11 33.67 47.27 -17.22
N LEU A 12 33.55 47.62 -18.47
CA LEU A 12 32.70 47.00 -19.47
C LEU A 12 33.14 45.53 -19.58
N VAL A 13 32.22 44.60 -19.43
CA VAL A 13 32.40 43.21 -19.86
C VAL A 13 31.32 42.85 -20.88
N LEU A 14 31.80 42.43 -22.02
CA LEU A 14 31.09 42.06 -23.22
C LEU A 14 30.01 40.99 -22.95
N SER A 15 28.90 41.21 -23.65
CA SER A 15 27.83 40.25 -23.93
C SER A 15 28.39 38.99 -24.61
N ALA A 16 28.28 37.86 -23.94
CA ALA A 16 28.36 36.54 -24.56
C ALA A 16 26.95 35.95 -24.60
N CYS A 17 26.37 35.84 -25.80
CA CYS A 17 25.19 35.04 -26.08
C CYS A 17 25.50 33.57 -25.77
N GLY A 18 25.15 33.12 -24.58
CA GLY A 18 25.09 31.71 -24.23
C GLY A 18 23.67 31.18 -24.50
N SER A 19 23.57 30.30 -25.48
CA SER A 19 22.34 29.57 -25.78
C SER A 19 21.82 28.88 -24.52
N ALA A 20 20.57 29.14 -24.16
CA ALA A 20 19.89 28.45 -23.07
C ALA A 20 19.87 26.93 -23.36
N PRO A 21 20.15 26.05 -22.37
CA PRO A 21 19.94 24.64 -22.54
C PRO A 21 18.45 24.39 -22.71
N LYS A 22 18.10 23.65 -23.75
CA LYS A 22 16.75 23.09 -23.94
C LYS A 22 16.46 22.24 -22.70
N ILE A 23 15.42 22.61 -21.96
CA ILE A 23 14.83 21.77 -20.93
C ILE A 23 14.15 20.65 -21.68
N ASP A 24 14.77 19.47 -21.68
CA ASP A 24 14.12 18.26 -22.14
C ASP A 24 12.90 18.03 -21.26
N THR A 25 11.74 18.03 -21.90
CA THR A 25 10.45 17.67 -21.32
C THR A 25 10.61 16.31 -20.63
N PRO A 26 10.21 16.15 -19.36
CA PRO A 26 10.31 14.85 -18.72
C PRO A 26 9.47 13.85 -19.52
N THR A 27 10.17 12.87 -20.05
CA THR A 27 9.66 11.66 -20.68
C THR A 27 8.46 11.16 -19.90
N THR A 28 7.37 11.04 -20.63
CA THR A 28 6.12 10.36 -20.29
C THR A 28 6.35 9.23 -19.28
N ALA A 29 5.66 9.32 -18.14
CA ALA A 29 5.62 8.24 -17.18
C ALA A 29 5.29 6.94 -17.93
N PRO A 30 5.94 5.81 -17.59
CA PRO A 30 5.63 4.55 -18.25
C PRO A 30 4.15 4.26 -18.06
N GLU A 31 3.47 4.13 -19.17
CA GLU A 31 2.10 3.69 -19.29
C GLU A 31 2.00 2.34 -18.56
N VAL A 32 1.38 2.35 -17.35
CA VAL A 32 1.05 1.12 -16.63
C VAL A 32 -0.12 0.47 -17.37
N SER A 33 0.15 0.06 -18.59
CA SER A 33 -0.70 -0.83 -19.36
C SER A 33 -0.11 -2.24 -19.28
N SER A 34 -0.28 -2.87 -18.14
CA SER A 34 -0.39 -4.31 -18.09
C SER A 34 -1.53 -4.63 -17.12
N ARG A 35 -2.72 -4.77 -17.66
CA ARG A 35 -3.75 -5.57 -17.02
C ARG A 35 -3.07 -6.90 -16.67
N ILE A 36 -2.80 -7.13 -15.39
CA ILE A 36 -2.43 -8.45 -14.92
C ILE A 36 -3.70 -9.27 -15.05
N ALA A 37 -3.90 -9.85 -16.22
CA ALA A 37 -4.90 -10.88 -16.38
C ALA A 37 -4.56 -11.98 -15.38
N PRO A 38 -5.55 -12.58 -14.68
CA PRO A 38 -5.31 -13.77 -13.89
C PRO A 38 -4.65 -14.79 -14.83
N ASN A 39 -3.53 -15.36 -14.39
CA ASN A 39 -2.82 -16.35 -15.18
C ASN A 39 -3.67 -17.63 -15.23
N ASN A 40 -4.39 -17.83 -16.32
CA ASN A 40 -5.39 -18.89 -16.50
C ASN A 40 -4.77 -20.29 -16.72
N ASN A 41 -3.48 -20.49 -16.41
CA ASN A 41 -2.80 -21.77 -16.56
C ASN A 41 -2.69 -22.61 -15.27
N SER A 42 -3.65 -22.44 -14.33
CA SER A 42 -3.71 -23.26 -13.13
C SER A 42 -4.72 -24.41 -13.31
N ALA A 43 -4.46 -25.54 -12.66
CA ALA A 43 -5.42 -26.63 -12.58
C ALA A 43 -6.81 -26.10 -12.21
N ALA A 44 -7.87 -26.62 -12.81
CA ALA A 44 -9.24 -26.12 -12.62
C ALA A 44 -9.55 -25.97 -11.12
N GLY A 45 -9.60 -24.74 -10.63
CA GLY A 45 -9.95 -24.42 -9.24
C GLY A 45 -8.97 -23.52 -8.47
N ASP A 46 -7.70 -23.39 -8.87
CA ASP A 46 -6.75 -22.54 -8.15
C ASP A 46 -6.94 -21.06 -8.50
N LEU A 47 -7.10 -20.22 -7.47
CA LEU A 47 -7.16 -18.77 -7.59
C LEU A 47 -5.91 -18.17 -6.94
N PHE A 48 -5.19 -17.30 -7.65
CA PHE A 48 -4.02 -16.63 -7.09
C PHE A 48 -3.82 -15.24 -7.67
N LEU A 49 -3.23 -14.37 -6.86
CA LEU A 49 -2.84 -13.02 -7.22
C LEU A 49 -1.33 -12.86 -7.16
N ARG A 50 -0.83 -11.79 -7.74
CA ARG A 50 0.58 -11.41 -7.59
C ARG A 50 0.93 -11.30 -6.11
N ASP A 51 2.08 -11.87 -5.72
CA ASP A 51 2.58 -11.90 -4.35
C ASP A 51 4.10 -11.64 -4.36
N SER A 52 4.47 -10.39 -4.67
CA SER A 52 5.84 -9.99 -4.95
C SER A 52 6.57 -9.37 -3.77
N VAL A 53 5.87 -9.06 -2.67
CA VAL A 53 6.45 -8.38 -1.51
C VAL A 53 5.96 -8.97 -0.20
N ILE A 54 6.86 -8.99 0.79
CA ILE A 54 6.59 -9.45 2.14
C ILE A 54 7.00 -8.33 3.10
N TYR A 55 6.04 -7.77 3.84
CA TYR A 55 6.29 -6.75 4.86
C TYR A 55 5.86 -7.21 6.24
N SER A 56 6.73 -6.97 7.24
CA SER A 56 6.38 -7.13 8.64
C SER A 56 5.92 -5.81 9.25
N GLN A 57 4.84 -5.80 10.03
CA GLN A 57 4.51 -4.61 10.82
C GLN A 57 5.58 -4.30 11.88
N LYS A 58 6.37 -5.30 12.28
CA LYS A 58 7.44 -5.18 13.27
C LYS A 58 8.82 -4.85 12.68
N ASP A 59 8.92 -4.57 11.40
CA ASP A 59 10.18 -4.17 10.78
C ASP A 59 10.69 -2.86 11.40
N ALA A 60 11.96 -2.86 11.83
CA ALA A 60 12.57 -1.73 12.53
C ALA A 60 12.51 -0.40 11.76
N ARG A 61 12.36 -0.46 10.43
CA ARG A 61 12.26 0.72 9.57
C ARG A 61 10.99 1.56 9.81
N TRP A 62 9.95 0.97 10.41
CA TRP A 62 8.67 1.65 10.68
C TRP A 62 7.94 1.20 11.95
N ALA A 63 8.40 0.16 12.64
CA ALA A 63 7.68 -0.38 13.79
C ALA A 63 7.40 0.64 14.89
N SER A 64 8.28 1.63 15.08
CA SER A 64 8.12 2.71 16.06
C SER A 64 7.31 3.90 15.56
N ASP A 65 6.99 3.96 14.26
CA ASP A 65 6.19 5.06 13.70
C ASP A 65 4.77 5.01 14.27
N LYS A 66 4.23 6.18 14.63
CA LYS A 66 2.86 6.29 15.15
C LYS A 66 1.84 6.12 14.03
N LEU A 67 0.70 5.53 14.37
CA LEU A 67 -0.46 5.44 13.48
C LEU A 67 -1.25 6.75 13.53
N GLY A 68 -1.14 7.53 12.48
CA GLY A 68 -1.76 8.85 12.44
C GLY A 68 -1.27 9.72 13.61
N ASN A 69 -2.20 10.31 14.35
CA ASN A 69 -1.93 11.17 15.50
C ASN A 69 -2.18 10.47 16.86
N THR A 70 -2.12 9.14 16.90
CA THR A 70 -2.37 8.37 18.13
C THR A 70 -1.06 8.01 18.83
N SER A 71 -1.17 7.38 20.01
CA SER A 71 -0.05 6.78 20.73
C SER A 71 0.33 5.40 20.18
N ASP A 72 -0.56 4.76 19.40
CA ASP A 72 -0.34 3.44 18.83
C ASP A 72 0.75 3.48 17.77
N THR A 73 1.48 2.38 17.64
CA THR A 73 2.59 2.26 16.71
C THR A 73 2.30 1.25 15.60
N MET A 74 3.02 1.40 14.50
CA MET A 74 2.98 0.44 13.40
C MET A 74 3.31 -0.98 13.87
N GLY A 75 4.30 -1.15 14.74
CA GLY A 75 4.67 -2.45 15.32
C GLY A 75 3.60 -3.04 16.24
N GLY A 76 2.80 -2.19 16.90
CA GLY A 76 1.71 -2.59 17.78
C GLY A 76 0.42 -2.90 17.03
N GLU A 77 -0.08 -1.94 16.25
CA GLU A 77 -1.43 -1.96 15.64
C GLU A 77 -1.44 -1.81 14.12
N GLY A 78 -0.26 -1.81 13.47
CA GLY A 78 -0.10 -1.53 12.03
C GLY A 78 -0.42 -2.69 11.08
N CYS A 79 -1.06 -3.77 11.53
CA CYS A 79 -1.33 -4.96 10.70
C CYS A 79 -2.08 -4.59 9.41
N LEU A 80 -3.18 -3.83 9.52
CA LEU A 80 -3.98 -3.45 8.35
C LEU A 80 -3.21 -2.55 7.39
N VAL A 81 -2.45 -1.57 7.90
CA VAL A 81 -1.64 -0.67 7.05
C VAL A 81 -0.55 -1.45 6.32
N THR A 82 0.10 -2.39 7.01
CA THR A 82 1.13 -3.24 6.42
C THR A 82 0.56 -4.18 5.36
N ALA A 83 -0.57 -4.83 5.63
CA ALA A 83 -1.26 -5.68 4.65
C ALA A 83 -1.75 -4.87 3.43
N THR A 84 -2.33 -3.67 3.67
CA THR A 84 -2.73 -2.74 2.60
C THR A 84 -1.53 -2.31 1.74
N SER A 85 -0.37 -2.07 2.37
CA SER A 85 0.86 -1.73 1.62
C SER A 85 1.30 -2.85 0.70
N MET A 86 1.21 -4.12 1.14
CA MET A 86 1.48 -5.28 0.28
C MET A 86 0.50 -5.35 -0.90
N ALA A 87 -0.81 -5.17 -0.63
CA ALA A 87 -1.83 -5.15 -1.68
C ALA A 87 -1.57 -4.05 -2.72
N LEU A 88 -1.32 -2.82 -2.28
CA LEU A 88 -1.04 -1.70 -3.18
C LEU A 88 0.23 -1.92 -4.00
N THR A 89 1.31 -2.46 -3.40
CA THR A 89 2.53 -2.78 -4.14
C THR A 89 2.27 -3.83 -5.22
N ASN A 90 1.52 -4.86 -4.89
CA ASN A 90 1.15 -5.90 -5.85
C ASN A 90 0.23 -5.39 -6.96
N LEU A 91 -0.58 -4.36 -6.70
CA LEU A 91 -1.40 -3.64 -7.69
C LEU A 91 -0.61 -2.63 -8.53
N GLY A 92 0.71 -2.52 -8.33
CA GLY A 92 1.59 -1.65 -9.13
C GLY A 92 1.82 -0.24 -8.55
N PHE A 93 1.37 0.05 -7.33
CA PHE A 93 1.71 1.29 -6.66
C PHE A 93 3.05 1.17 -5.95
N GLN A 94 3.87 2.21 -5.98
CA GLN A 94 5.03 2.29 -5.10
C GLN A 94 4.55 2.53 -3.67
N SER A 95 4.69 1.53 -2.81
CA SER A 95 4.21 1.58 -1.43
C SER A 95 5.06 0.69 -0.53
N ASN A 96 5.37 1.19 0.65
CA ASN A 96 5.86 0.42 1.78
C ASN A 96 5.10 0.87 3.03
N PRO A 97 5.13 0.11 4.15
CA PRO A 97 4.32 0.45 5.32
C PRO A 97 4.58 1.85 5.89
N LYS A 98 5.83 2.32 5.90
CA LYS A 98 6.18 3.67 6.37
C LYS A 98 5.57 4.76 5.50
N ASP A 99 5.81 4.68 4.21
CA ASP A 99 5.31 5.66 3.24
C ASP A 99 3.78 5.68 3.20
N LEU A 100 3.14 4.51 3.22
CA LEU A 100 1.69 4.44 3.26
C LEU A 100 1.13 5.08 4.53
N ASN A 101 1.68 4.77 5.71
CA ASN A 101 1.27 5.36 6.98
C ASN A 101 1.38 6.90 6.95
N GLN A 102 2.48 7.44 6.43
CA GLN A 102 2.67 8.89 6.29
C GLN A 102 1.63 9.53 5.36
N ARG A 103 1.35 8.91 4.20
CA ARG A 103 0.33 9.42 3.27
C ARG A 103 -1.08 9.35 3.86
N LEU A 104 -1.43 8.26 4.55
CA LEU A 104 -2.71 8.12 5.25
C LEU A 104 -2.87 9.18 6.35
N THR A 105 -1.81 9.45 7.10
CA THR A 105 -1.79 10.52 8.12
C THR A 105 -2.04 11.90 7.49
N LYS A 106 -1.28 12.21 6.43
CA LYS A 106 -1.42 13.48 5.70
C LYS A 106 -2.82 13.69 5.12
N THR A 107 -3.46 12.62 4.65
CA THR A 107 -4.81 12.68 4.07
C THR A 107 -5.93 12.50 5.10
N LYS A 108 -5.60 12.57 6.42
CA LYS A 108 -6.56 12.39 7.52
C LYS A 108 -7.38 11.10 7.38
N SER A 109 -6.71 10.01 7.05
CA SER A 109 -7.32 8.71 6.77
C SER A 109 -7.25 7.74 7.95
N TYR A 110 -7.15 8.27 9.16
CA TYR A 110 -7.32 7.53 10.41
C TYR A 110 -8.48 8.09 11.24
N THR A 111 -9.18 7.21 11.92
CA THR A 111 -10.12 7.61 12.98
C THR A 111 -9.34 8.16 14.19
N PRO A 112 -10.00 8.82 15.16
CA PRO A 112 -9.35 9.25 16.40
C PRO A 112 -8.70 8.10 17.19
N ARG A 113 -9.14 6.85 16.96
CA ARG A 113 -8.56 5.63 17.57
C ARG A 113 -7.42 5.01 16.75
N GLY A 114 -6.94 5.65 15.68
CA GLY A 114 -5.88 5.13 14.82
C GLY A 114 -6.33 4.04 13.84
N TRP A 115 -7.63 3.80 13.69
CA TRP A 115 -8.13 2.83 12.72
C TRP A 115 -8.16 3.42 11.32
N LEU A 116 -7.74 2.64 10.34
CA LEU A 116 -7.78 3.03 8.94
C LEU A 116 -9.22 3.32 8.48
N ILE A 117 -9.43 4.52 7.93
CA ILE A 117 -10.64 4.87 7.18
C ILE A 117 -10.45 4.32 5.76
N TRP A 118 -11.28 3.37 5.34
CA TRP A 118 -11.09 2.62 4.10
C TRP A 118 -11.06 3.50 2.84
N ASP A 119 -11.80 4.62 2.80
CA ASP A 119 -11.71 5.61 1.71
C ASP A 119 -10.32 6.28 1.63
N GLY A 120 -9.51 6.18 2.67
CA GLY A 120 -8.12 6.61 2.65
C GLY A 120 -7.30 5.95 1.56
N ILE A 121 -7.61 4.69 1.19
CA ILE A 121 -6.95 3.98 0.09
C ILE A 121 -7.17 4.75 -1.22
N ARG A 122 -8.40 5.20 -1.49
CA ARG A 122 -8.72 6.00 -2.65
C ARG A 122 -7.98 7.35 -2.63
N ARG A 123 -7.91 7.99 -1.48
CA ARG A 123 -7.21 9.29 -1.32
C ARG A 123 -5.72 9.18 -1.61
N VAL A 124 -5.03 8.17 -1.03
CA VAL A 124 -3.57 8.01 -1.19
C VAL A 124 -3.17 7.46 -2.56
N THR A 125 -4.11 6.99 -3.35
CA THR A 125 -3.89 6.47 -4.71
C THR A 125 -4.46 7.38 -5.81
N ASN A 126 -4.89 8.59 -5.45
CA ASN A 126 -5.53 9.54 -6.38
C ASN A 126 -6.70 8.91 -7.15
N GLY A 127 -7.54 8.16 -6.43
CA GLY A 127 -8.73 7.52 -7.00
C GLY A 127 -8.48 6.20 -7.73
N ARG A 128 -7.22 5.78 -7.93
CA ARG A 128 -6.88 4.62 -8.76
C ARG A 128 -7.06 3.25 -8.08
N ALA A 129 -7.13 3.21 -6.76
CA ALA A 129 -7.49 2.00 -6.02
C ALA A 129 -8.60 2.30 -5.03
N LYS A 130 -9.35 1.26 -4.67
CA LYS A 130 -10.47 1.32 -3.72
C LYS A 130 -10.46 0.11 -2.81
N ALA A 131 -11.13 0.23 -1.67
CA ALA A 131 -11.55 -0.90 -0.84
C ALA A 131 -13.06 -1.08 -0.99
N THR A 132 -13.49 -2.28 -1.34
CA THR A 132 -14.90 -2.66 -1.42
C THR A 132 -15.31 -3.37 -0.13
N TYR A 133 -16.42 -2.94 0.46
CA TYR A 133 -17.00 -3.54 1.65
C TYR A 133 -17.89 -4.72 1.29
N TYR A 134 -17.84 -5.79 2.09
CA TYR A 134 -18.73 -6.92 1.96
C TYR A 134 -19.33 -7.28 3.32
N ASP A 135 -20.65 -7.41 3.39
CA ASP A 135 -21.37 -7.83 4.59
C ASP A 135 -21.17 -9.32 4.89
N LYS A 136 -21.04 -10.12 3.82
CA LYS A 136 -20.79 -11.54 3.95
C LYS A 136 -19.31 -11.87 3.92
N VAL A 137 -18.90 -12.71 4.84
CA VAL A 137 -17.56 -13.28 4.91
C VAL A 137 -17.67 -14.77 4.61
N ASP A 138 -17.78 -15.11 3.34
CA ASP A 138 -17.92 -16.47 2.86
C ASP A 138 -16.97 -16.78 1.70
N ALA A 139 -16.80 -18.06 1.39
CA ALA A 139 -15.90 -18.49 0.32
C ALA A 139 -16.27 -17.90 -1.05
N PRO A 140 -17.54 -17.89 -1.49
CA PRO A 140 -17.91 -17.30 -2.77
C PRO A 140 -17.51 -15.83 -2.90
N THR A 141 -17.65 -15.03 -1.82
CA THR A 141 -17.29 -13.61 -1.82
C THR A 141 -15.78 -13.42 -1.88
N ILE A 142 -15.01 -14.18 -1.10
CA ILE A 142 -13.54 -14.12 -1.11
C ILE A 142 -13.01 -14.54 -2.48
N ASP A 143 -13.52 -15.63 -3.03
CA ASP A 143 -13.12 -16.13 -4.36
C ASP A 143 -13.53 -15.17 -5.47
N GLY A 144 -14.64 -14.44 -5.32
CA GLY A 144 -15.05 -13.36 -6.20
C GLY A 144 -13.99 -12.27 -6.26
N CYS A 145 -13.51 -11.79 -5.11
CA CYS A 145 -12.44 -10.80 -5.05
C CYS A 145 -11.16 -11.31 -5.75
N LEU A 146 -10.74 -12.54 -5.48
CA LEU A 146 -9.56 -13.13 -6.12
C LEU A 146 -9.71 -13.19 -7.65
N ARG A 147 -10.88 -13.62 -8.16
CA ARG A 147 -11.17 -13.64 -9.61
C ARG A 147 -11.16 -12.25 -10.24
N ASP A 148 -11.61 -11.24 -9.49
CA ASP A 148 -11.64 -9.85 -9.95
C ASP A 148 -10.27 -9.15 -9.85
N GLY A 149 -9.22 -9.85 -9.38
CA GLY A 149 -7.90 -9.28 -9.18
C GLY A 149 -7.80 -8.37 -7.95
N GLU A 150 -8.76 -8.46 -7.04
CA GLU A 150 -8.79 -7.69 -5.80
C GLU A 150 -8.25 -8.52 -4.62
N TYR A 151 -7.47 -7.90 -3.74
CA TYR A 151 -6.87 -8.54 -2.58
C TYR A 151 -7.84 -8.58 -1.41
N PRO A 152 -8.34 -9.79 -0.99
CA PRO A 152 -9.18 -9.90 0.18
C PRO A 152 -8.38 -9.61 1.46
N MET A 153 -8.80 -8.58 2.19
CA MET A 153 -8.33 -8.24 3.52
C MET A 153 -9.29 -8.85 4.52
N VAL A 154 -8.82 -9.79 5.31
CA VAL A 154 -9.64 -10.51 6.27
C VAL A 154 -9.25 -10.19 7.70
N GLN A 155 -10.28 -9.98 8.54
CA GLN A 155 -10.11 -9.79 9.98
C GLN A 155 -10.36 -11.10 10.71
N PHE A 156 -9.55 -11.38 11.73
CA PHE A 156 -9.75 -12.50 12.66
C PHE A 156 -9.18 -12.16 14.03
N TYR A 157 -9.45 -13.01 15.02
CA TYR A 157 -8.86 -12.83 16.34
C TYR A 157 -7.63 -13.71 16.52
N LEU A 158 -6.58 -13.11 17.08
CA LEU A 158 -5.40 -13.83 17.55
C LEU A 158 -5.76 -14.65 18.81
N PRO A 159 -4.96 -15.65 19.22
CA PRO A 159 -5.20 -16.44 20.42
C PRO A 159 -5.35 -15.63 21.71
N ASN A 160 -4.75 -14.45 21.77
CA ASN A 160 -4.87 -13.49 22.89
C ASN A 160 -6.11 -12.59 22.81
N GLY A 161 -7.04 -12.85 21.89
CA GLY A 161 -8.28 -12.08 21.69
C GLY A 161 -8.12 -10.75 20.93
N ARG A 162 -6.91 -10.37 20.52
CA ARG A 162 -6.71 -9.14 19.74
C ARG A 162 -7.16 -9.31 18.30
N SER A 163 -7.81 -8.29 17.78
CA SER A 163 -8.18 -8.21 16.36
C SER A 163 -6.93 -8.10 15.49
N HIS A 164 -6.92 -8.80 14.37
CA HIS A 164 -5.82 -8.83 13.43
C HIS A 164 -6.32 -8.87 12.00
N TRP A 165 -5.55 -8.27 11.10
CA TRP A 165 -5.83 -8.24 9.67
C TRP A 165 -4.68 -8.86 8.88
N ALA A 166 -5.04 -9.69 7.88
CA ALA A 166 -4.10 -10.25 6.92
C ALA A 166 -4.69 -10.17 5.50
N MET A 167 -3.81 -10.32 4.50
CA MET A 167 -4.15 -10.27 3.08
C MET A 167 -4.16 -11.68 2.49
N ILE A 168 -5.27 -12.10 1.87
CA ILE A 168 -5.32 -13.34 1.10
C ILE A 168 -4.71 -13.10 -0.28
N VAL A 169 -3.88 -14.05 -0.73
CA VAL A 169 -3.20 -13.99 -2.03
C VAL A 169 -3.52 -15.19 -2.92
N LYS A 170 -4.02 -16.27 -2.34
CA LYS A 170 -4.29 -17.52 -3.07
C LYS A 170 -5.39 -18.34 -2.38
N HIS A 171 -6.17 -19.09 -3.18
CA HIS A 171 -7.03 -20.20 -2.75
C HIS A 171 -6.71 -21.42 -3.59
N ASP A 172 -6.41 -22.55 -2.95
CA ASP A 172 -6.22 -23.86 -3.58
C ASP A 172 -6.89 -24.97 -2.73
N ALA A 173 -6.71 -26.24 -3.10
CA ALA A 173 -7.29 -27.37 -2.38
C ALA A 173 -6.91 -27.45 -0.89
N ARG A 174 -5.83 -26.76 -0.47
CA ARG A 174 -5.39 -26.68 0.94
C ARG A 174 -6.08 -25.57 1.71
N GLY A 175 -6.78 -24.64 1.02
CA GLY A 175 -7.47 -23.49 1.60
C GLY A 175 -6.90 -22.13 1.18
N TYR A 176 -7.24 -21.12 1.97
CA TYR A 176 -6.79 -19.74 1.73
C TYR A 176 -5.40 -19.50 2.26
N HIS A 177 -4.53 -18.98 1.40
CA HIS A 177 -3.17 -18.59 1.71
C HIS A 177 -3.10 -17.09 1.91
N MET A 178 -2.49 -16.66 3.03
CA MET A 178 -2.43 -15.26 3.41
C MET A 178 -1.02 -14.77 3.66
N ARG A 179 -0.80 -13.48 3.43
CA ARG A 179 0.32 -12.71 3.96
C ARG A 179 -0.10 -12.07 5.28
N ASP A 180 0.51 -12.55 6.36
CA ASP A 180 0.25 -12.07 7.72
C ASP A 180 1.36 -11.11 8.14
N PRO A 181 1.05 -9.83 8.43
CA PRO A 181 2.03 -8.83 8.86
C PRO A 181 2.78 -9.16 10.17
N LEU A 182 2.22 -10.04 11.00
CA LEU A 182 2.88 -10.50 12.25
C LEU A 182 3.74 -11.74 12.05
N ARG A 183 3.45 -12.55 11.04
CA ARG A 183 4.10 -13.84 10.80
C ARG A 183 4.77 -13.83 9.45
N ILE A 184 6.03 -13.41 9.43
CA ILE A 184 6.81 -13.39 8.18
C ILE A 184 7.19 -14.82 7.80
N SER A 185 6.84 -15.17 6.56
CA SER A 185 7.15 -16.46 5.96
C SER A 185 7.44 -16.27 4.47
N GLU A 186 8.41 -17.01 3.94
CA GLU A 186 8.71 -17.01 2.50
C GLU A 186 7.48 -17.41 1.68
N LYS A 187 6.76 -18.44 2.13
CA LYS A 187 5.48 -18.86 1.52
C LYS A 187 4.30 -18.29 2.29
N PRO A 188 3.20 -17.93 1.62
CA PRO A 188 1.98 -17.51 2.31
C PRO A 188 1.48 -18.59 3.27
N LEU A 189 0.95 -18.17 4.41
CA LEU A 189 0.46 -19.05 5.46
C LEU A 189 -0.97 -19.50 5.18
N ILE A 190 -1.29 -20.75 5.52
CA ILE A 190 -2.68 -21.23 5.50
C ILE A 190 -3.30 -20.96 6.87
N PHE A 191 -4.45 -20.30 6.89
CA PHE A 191 -5.20 -20.06 8.12
C PHE A 191 -6.00 -21.29 8.50
N PRO A 192 -5.70 -21.97 9.63
CA PRO A 192 -6.28 -23.28 9.94
C PRO A 192 -7.80 -23.27 10.08
N ALA A 193 -8.38 -22.19 10.64
CA ALA A 193 -9.82 -22.06 10.81
C ALA A 193 -10.57 -21.74 9.51
N GLY A 194 -9.85 -21.43 8.43
CA GLY A 194 -10.43 -21.05 7.15
C GLY A 194 -11.43 -19.89 7.28
N VAL A 195 -12.45 -19.90 6.43
CA VAL A 195 -13.47 -18.83 6.37
C VAL A 195 -14.24 -18.67 7.69
N LYS A 196 -14.47 -19.74 8.43
CA LYS A 196 -15.20 -19.70 9.71
C LYS A 196 -14.51 -18.84 10.77
N GLY A 197 -13.19 -18.66 10.66
CA GLY A 197 -12.42 -17.79 11.56
C GLY A 197 -12.44 -16.33 11.22
N TYR A 198 -12.89 -15.94 10.01
CA TYR A 198 -12.91 -14.55 9.58
C TYR A 198 -14.14 -13.81 10.12
N ARG A 199 -13.97 -12.53 10.45
CA ARG A 199 -14.97 -11.67 11.08
C ARG A 199 -15.39 -10.49 10.20
N ALA A 200 -14.51 -10.05 9.31
CA ALA A 200 -14.80 -8.99 8.35
C ALA A 200 -14.00 -9.22 7.07
N LEU A 201 -14.51 -8.69 5.97
CA LEU A 201 -13.90 -8.76 4.64
C LEU A 201 -13.94 -7.39 3.98
N ARG A 202 -12.82 -7.00 3.39
CA ARG A 202 -12.71 -5.89 2.43
C ARG A 202 -11.82 -6.35 1.29
N CYS A 203 -12.16 -5.99 0.06
CA CYS A 203 -11.30 -6.32 -1.08
C CYS A 203 -10.68 -5.04 -1.65
N ILE A 204 -9.35 -5.03 -1.75
CA ILE A 204 -8.60 -3.90 -2.29
C ILE A 204 -8.23 -4.20 -3.74
N GLY A 205 -8.71 -3.36 -4.64
CA GLY A 205 -8.48 -3.49 -6.08
C GLY A 205 -8.33 -2.15 -6.77
N LEU A 206 -8.02 -2.21 -8.06
CA LEU A 206 -8.02 -1.02 -8.91
C LEU A 206 -9.45 -0.47 -9.05
N ALA A 207 -9.60 0.84 -9.01
CA ALA A 207 -10.87 1.46 -9.35
C ALA A 207 -11.15 1.21 -10.85
N LYS A 208 -12.37 0.79 -11.16
CA LYS A 208 -12.80 0.71 -12.56
C LYS A 208 -12.90 2.15 -13.11
N ALA A 209 -12.37 2.34 -14.30
CA ALA A 209 -12.47 3.61 -15.03
C ALA A 209 -13.93 3.92 -15.35
#